data_9bca7c5a2abaef68bfce1c459473b738
#
_entry.id   9bca7c5a2abaef68bfce1c459473b738
#
_cell.length_a   1.000
_cell.length_b   1.000
_cell.length_c   1.000
_cell.angle_alpha   90.00
_cell.angle_beta   90.00
_cell.angle_gamma   90.00
#
_symmetry.space_group_name_H-M   'P 1'
#
loop_
_entity.id
_entity.type
_entity.pdbx_description
1 polymer ?
#
loop_
_entity_poly.entity_id
_entity_poly.type
_entity_poly.pdbx_seq_one_letter_code
_entity_poly.pdbx_strand_id
1 'polypeptide(L)'
;YLNNYFKIMINYRLIPLSFTSTQPLIFVGNGNRDFGLRVAKHFPGCLCDIKIQRFSDGEVRIPTINKNIRQRDCVIIQTVGITSKGSLNDMLVELMVLIDTIKRASCKSLTVVLPIYPYQRQDRKPCSRSPISASMVAKVLKMQNVNRVICFDLHAGQIQGFFSYDTLLDNLYTEPYFINYIKNLE
;
A
#
# COMPACT_ATOMS: atom_id res chain seq x y z
N TYR A 1 -13.06 15.41 -5.13
CA TYR A 1 -11.59 15.68 -5.04
C TYR A 1 -10.75 14.39 -5.10
N LEU A 2 -11.13 13.30 -4.47
CA LEU A 2 -10.48 11.99 -4.57
C LEU A 2 -10.46 11.43 -6.02
N ASN A 3 -11.42 11.80 -6.86
CA ASN A 3 -11.49 11.34 -8.25
C ASN A 3 -10.24 11.68 -9.06
N ASN A 4 -9.56 12.80 -8.76
CA ASN A 4 -8.36 13.20 -9.48
C ASN A 4 -7.10 12.45 -9.04
N TYR A 5 -6.99 12.02 -7.77
CA TYR A 5 -5.89 11.17 -7.32
C TYR A 5 -5.80 9.86 -8.10
N PHE A 6 -6.97 9.28 -8.42
CA PHE A 6 -7.06 8.01 -9.15
C PHE A 6 -6.85 8.16 -10.65
N LYS A 7 -7.29 9.25 -11.26
CA LYS A 7 -6.95 9.52 -12.66
C LYS A 7 -5.43 9.57 -12.87
N ILE A 8 -4.67 9.96 -11.86
CA ILE A 8 -3.21 9.96 -11.94
C ILE A 8 -2.61 8.57 -11.78
N MET A 9 -3.05 7.75 -10.84
CA MET A 9 -2.61 6.35 -10.79
C MET A 9 -2.87 5.63 -12.12
N ILE A 10 -3.94 6.03 -12.83
CA ILE A 10 -4.26 5.55 -14.17
C ILE A 10 -3.40 6.23 -15.23
N ASN A 11 -3.25 7.56 -15.22
CA ASN A 11 -2.52 8.32 -16.23
C ASN A 11 -1.00 8.10 -16.19
N TYR A 12 -0.42 7.85 -15.02
CA TYR A 12 1.01 7.49 -14.90
C TYR A 12 1.28 6.00 -15.18
N ARG A 13 0.28 5.22 -15.61
CA ARG A 13 0.43 3.77 -15.83
C ARG A 13 1.06 3.04 -14.64
N LEU A 14 0.88 3.56 -13.43
CA LEU A 14 1.44 3.00 -12.20
C LEU A 14 0.78 1.66 -11.81
N ILE A 15 -0.44 1.47 -12.26
CA ILE A 15 -1.05 0.14 -12.37
C ILE A 15 -0.77 -0.29 -13.81
N PRO A 16 -0.05 -1.37 -14.07
CA PRO A 16 0.21 -1.81 -15.43
C PRO A 16 -1.13 -2.06 -16.14
N LEU A 17 -1.52 -1.13 -17.00
CA LEU A 17 -2.70 -1.22 -17.88
C LEU A 17 -2.45 -2.16 -19.07
N SER A 18 -1.46 -3.04 -18.99
CA SER A 18 -1.42 -4.20 -19.87
C SER A 18 -2.51 -5.17 -19.42
N PHE A 19 -3.76 -4.72 -19.53
CA PHE A 19 -4.94 -5.55 -19.35
C PHE A 19 -5.00 -6.61 -20.44
N THR A 20 -4.22 -7.65 -20.27
CA THR A 20 -4.59 -8.93 -20.84
C THR A 20 -5.75 -9.44 -20.00
N SER A 21 -6.96 -9.15 -20.43
CA SER A 21 -8.25 -9.79 -20.09
C SER A 21 -8.77 -9.80 -18.64
N THR A 22 -8.03 -9.44 -17.59
CA THR A 22 -8.54 -9.48 -16.20
C THR A 22 -8.12 -8.24 -15.40
N GLN A 23 -9.13 -7.50 -14.89
CA GLN A 23 -8.92 -6.35 -14.01
C GLN A 23 -8.18 -6.78 -12.71
N PRO A 24 -7.33 -5.91 -12.10
CA PRO A 24 -6.65 -6.21 -10.86
C PRO A 24 -7.65 -6.44 -9.71
N LEU A 25 -7.24 -7.16 -8.68
CA LEU A 25 -8.02 -7.36 -7.47
C LEU A 25 -7.51 -6.43 -6.37
N ILE A 26 -8.42 -5.69 -5.76
CA ILE A 26 -8.10 -4.70 -4.71
C ILE A 26 -8.48 -5.28 -3.35
N PHE A 27 -7.53 -5.29 -2.44
CA PHE A 27 -7.67 -5.67 -1.04
C PHE A 27 -7.50 -4.44 -0.16
N VAL A 28 -8.37 -4.27 0.82
CA VAL A 28 -8.35 -3.11 1.70
C VAL A 28 -8.10 -3.56 3.14
N GLY A 29 -7.02 -3.06 3.73
CA GLY A 29 -6.71 -3.29 5.14
C GLY A 29 -7.52 -2.42 6.09
N ASN A 30 -7.35 -2.65 7.41
CA ASN A 30 -8.12 -1.99 8.46
C ASN A 30 -7.59 -0.59 8.83
N GLY A 31 -6.39 -0.21 8.41
CA GLY A 31 -5.77 1.04 8.83
C GLY A 31 -6.59 2.29 8.50
N ASN A 32 -7.21 2.32 7.32
CA ASN A 32 -8.28 3.26 6.95
C ASN A 32 -9.17 2.60 5.90
N ARG A 33 -10.04 1.72 6.39
CA ARG A 33 -10.89 0.92 5.53
C ARG A 33 -11.83 1.79 4.68
N ASP A 34 -12.40 2.84 5.24
CA ASP A 34 -13.27 3.76 4.51
C ASP A 34 -12.54 4.41 3.32
N PHE A 35 -11.32 4.91 3.53
CA PHE A 35 -10.50 5.43 2.45
C PHE A 35 -10.28 4.37 1.35
N GLY A 36 -9.83 3.19 1.71
CA GLY A 36 -9.59 2.12 0.74
C GLY A 36 -10.84 1.70 -0.04
N LEU A 37 -12.00 1.66 0.62
CA LEU A 37 -13.28 1.35 -0.03
C LEU A 37 -13.72 2.47 -0.98
N ARG A 38 -13.52 3.75 -0.62
CA ARG A 38 -13.78 4.88 -1.53
C ARG A 38 -12.92 4.79 -2.77
N VAL A 39 -11.66 4.39 -2.59
CA VAL A 39 -10.76 4.13 -3.71
C VAL A 39 -11.30 3.02 -4.60
N ALA A 40 -11.65 1.88 -4.02
CA ALA A 40 -12.12 0.72 -4.77
C ALA A 40 -13.40 1.00 -5.57
N LYS A 41 -14.24 1.95 -5.15
CA LYS A 41 -15.44 2.38 -5.90
C LYS A 41 -15.12 2.89 -7.31
N HIS A 42 -13.90 3.42 -7.54
CA HIS A 42 -13.48 3.85 -8.88
C HIS A 42 -13.06 2.69 -9.79
N PHE A 43 -13.01 1.47 -9.27
CA PHE A 43 -12.65 0.25 -9.98
C PHE A 43 -13.76 -0.81 -9.82
N PRO A 44 -14.91 -0.65 -10.51
CA PRO A 44 -16.03 -1.59 -10.38
C PRO A 44 -15.60 -3.03 -10.63
N GLY A 45 -16.01 -3.96 -9.76
CA GLY A 45 -15.69 -5.39 -9.87
C GLY A 45 -14.28 -5.80 -9.40
N CYS A 46 -13.42 -4.82 -9.05
CA CYS A 46 -12.06 -5.10 -8.59
C CYS A 46 -11.97 -5.42 -7.10
N LEU A 47 -12.88 -4.92 -6.28
CA LEU A 47 -12.83 -5.17 -4.84
C LEU A 47 -12.92 -6.66 -4.53
N CYS A 48 -11.94 -7.13 -3.76
CA CYS A 48 -11.94 -8.44 -3.15
C CYS A 48 -12.12 -8.25 -1.64
N ASP A 49 -13.32 -8.47 -1.15
CA ASP A 49 -13.58 -8.30 0.28
C ASP A 49 -12.87 -9.38 1.08
N ILE A 50 -12.16 -8.96 2.11
CA ILE A 50 -11.39 -9.81 3.00
C ILE A 50 -11.71 -9.46 4.45
N LYS A 51 -11.96 -10.49 5.26
CA LYS A 51 -12.12 -10.31 6.71
C LYS A 51 -10.75 -10.35 7.36
N ILE A 52 -10.39 -9.24 8.00
CA ILE A 52 -9.20 -9.15 8.83
C ILE A 52 -9.67 -9.05 10.27
N GLN A 53 -9.31 -10.03 11.07
CA GLN A 53 -9.72 -10.21 12.46
C GLN A 53 -8.50 -10.23 13.37
N ARG A 54 -8.73 -10.35 14.67
CA ARG A 54 -7.69 -10.63 15.66
C ARG A 54 -8.07 -11.83 16.49
N PHE A 55 -7.07 -12.58 16.93
CA PHE A 55 -7.22 -13.55 18.01
C PHE A 55 -7.38 -12.81 19.35
N SER A 56 -7.70 -13.55 20.40
CA SER A 56 -7.90 -12.99 21.75
C SER A 56 -6.63 -12.35 22.35
N ASP A 57 -5.47 -12.81 21.93
CA ASP A 57 -4.15 -12.28 22.29
C ASP A 57 -3.72 -11.06 21.45
N GLY A 58 -4.51 -10.68 20.43
CA GLY A 58 -4.25 -9.54 19.56
C GLY A 58 -3.56 -9.89 18.24
N GLU A 59 -3.16 -11.13 18.00
CA GLU A 59 -2.56 -11.55 16.73
C GLU A 59 -3.53 -11.36 15.55
N VAL A 60 -2.99 -10.93 14.42
CA VAL A 60 -3.78 -10.73 13.19
C VAL A 60 -4.18 -12.07 12.60
N ARG A 61 -5.45 -12.20 12.28
CA ARG A 61 -6.05 -13.38 11.65
C ARG A 61 -6.74 -13.01 10.33
N ILE A 62 -6.35 -13.69 9.27
CA ILE A 62 -7.05 -13.64 7.97
C ILE A 62 -7.54 -15.07 7.69
N PRO A 63 -8.84 -15.37 7.87
CA PRO A 63 -9.34 -16.74 7.75
C PRO A 63 -9.19 -17.32 6.35
N THR A 64 -9.57 -16.57 5.32
CA THR A 64 -9.50 -17.00 3.93
C THR A 64 -9.75 -15.84 2.98
N ILE A 65 -9.33 -16.02 1.72
CA ILE A 65 -9.75 -15.20 0.57
C ILE A 65 -10.85 -15.98 -0.18
N ASN A 66 -12.06 -15.43 -0.22
CA ASN A 66 -13.22 -16.09 -0.82
C ASN A 66 -13.25 -16.03 -2.36
N LYS A 67 -12.21 -15.47 -3.00
CA LYS A 67 -12.11 -15.32 -4.45
C LYS A 67 -10.83 -15.98 -4.96
N ASN A 68 -10.92 -16.65 -6.10
CA ASN A 68 -9.71 -17.19 -6.74
C ASN A 68 -8.85 -16.04 -7.27
N ILE A 69 -7.63 -15.91 -6.74
CA ILE A 69 -6.68 -14.85 -7.09
C ILE A 69 -5.43 -15.38 -7.79
N ARG A 70 -5.39 -16.68 -8.08
CA ARG A 70 -4.27 -17.30 -8.79
C ARG A 70 -4.03 -16.61 -10.13
N GLN A 71 -2.77 -16.25 -10.40
CA GLN A 71 -2.33 -15.56 -11.61
C GLN A 71 -3.04 -14.21 -11.87
N ARG A 72 -3.59 -13.58 -10.80
CA ARG A 72 -4.19 -12.25 -10.87
C ARG A 72 -3.21 -11.18 -10.37
N ASP A 73 -3.29 -10.01 -10.96
CA ASP A 73 -2.63 -8.83 -10.41
C ASP A 73 -3.42 -8.35 -9.19
N CYS A 74 -2.73 -8.15 -8.07
CA CYS A 74 -3.33 -7.80 -6.80
C CYS A 74 -2.80 -6.45 -6.30
N VAL A 75 -3.66 -5.67 -5.68
CA VAL A 75 -3.35 -4.38 -5.07
C VAL A 75 -3.82 -4.40 -3.62
N ILE A 76 -2.94 -4.11 -2.68
CA ILE A 76 -3.30 -3.85 -1.28
C ILE A 76 -3.33 -2.35 -1.07
N ILE A 77 -4.39 -1.84 -0.44
CA ILE A 77 -4.45 -0.46 0.07
C ILE A 77 -4.44 -0.53 1.58
N GLN A 78 -3.35 -0.07 2.21
CA GLN A 78 -3.20 -0.06 3.66
C GLN A 78 -2.67 1.27 4.15
N THR A 79 -3.40 1.93 5.02
CA THR A 79 -2.88 3.08 5.75
C THR A 79 -2.18 2.58 7.01
N VAL A 80 -0.92 2.96 7.18
CA VAL A 80 -0.13 2.57 8.35
C VAL A 80 -0.01 3.78 9.28
N GLY A 81 -0.84 3.80 10.33
CA GLY A 81 -0.93 4.90 11.27
C GLY A 81 -1.70 4.51 12.54
N ILE A 82 -1.92 5.46 13.44
CA ILE A 82 -2.76 5.26 14.62
C ILE A 82 -4.23 5.30 14.18
N THR A 83 -4.97 4.28 14.53
CA THR A 83 -6.39 4.13 14.21
C THR A 83 -7.17 3.58 15.41
N SER A 84 -8.49 3.52 15.29
CA SER A 84 -9.34 2.82 16.27
C SER A 84 -9.10 1.30 16.30
N LYS A 85 -8.37 0.76 15.34
CA LYS A 85 -8.07 -0.69 15.21
C LYS A 85 -6.68 -1.06 15.72
N GLY A 86 -5.86 -0.08 16.10
CA GLY A 86 -4.53 -0.32 16.62
C GLY A 86 -3.52 0.78 16.32
N SER A 87 -2.30 0.56 16.75
CA SER A 87 -1.14 1.43 16.53
C SER A 87 -0.60 1.32 15.09
N LEU A 88 0.36 2.16 14.75
CA LEU A 88 1.15 2.04 13.52
C LEU A 88 1.77 0.63 13.37
N ASN A 89 2.29 0.09 14.46
CA ASN A 89 2.94 -1.23 14.43
C ASN A 89 1.92 -2.35 14.16
N ASP A 90 0.73 -2.26 14.75
CA ASP A 90 -0.36 -3.20 14.46
C ASP A 90 -0.74 -3.19 12.98
N MET A 91 -0.85 -2.00 12.39
CA MET A 91 -1.19 -1.86 10.96
C MET A 91 -0.07 -2.34 10.05
N LEU A 92 1.19 -2.20 10.46
CA LEU A 92 2.33 -2.72 9.72
C LEU A 92 2.37 -4.25 9.77
N VAL A 93 2.14 -4.86 10.93
CA VAL A 93 2.04 -6.32 11.07
C VAL A 93 0.85 -6.86 10.28
N GLU A 94 -0.31 -6.18 10.34
CA GLU A 94 -1.48 -6.54 9.52
C GLU A 94 -1.14 -6.54 8.03
N LEU A 95 -0.41 -5.53 7.55
CA LEU A 95 0.06 -5.49 6.17
C LEU A 95 0.93 -6.70 5.83
N MET A 96 1.87 -7.08 6.70
CA MET A 96 2.75 -8.23 6.46
C MET A 96 1.96 -9.53 6.34
N VAL A 97 0.98 -9.76 7.21
CA VAL A 97 0.10 -10.94 7.17
C VAL A 97 -0.77 -10.94 5.90
N LEU A 98 -1.27 -9.76 5.49
CA LEU A 98 -2.06 -9.63 4.28
C LEU A 98 -1.24 -9.91 3.02
N ILE A 99 0.00 -9.42 2.96
CA ILE A 99 0.94 -9.73 1.86
C ILE A 99 1.19 -11.24 1.77
N ASP A 100 1.54 -11.88 2.89
CA ASP A 100 1.79 -13.33 2.93
C ASP A 100 0.57 -14.12 2.46
N THR A 101 -0.63 -13.75 2.92
CA THR A 101 -1.89 -14.38 2.52
C THR A 101 -2.09 -14.34 0.99
N ILE A 102 -1.87 -13.17 0.37
CA ILE A 102 -2.06 -12.97 -1.07
C ILE A 102 -0.97 -13.70 -1.87
N LYS A 103 0.28 -13.65 -1.41
CA LYS A 103 1.39 -14.37 -2.07
C LYS A 103 1.19 -15.88 -2.03
N ARG A 104 0.77 -16.44 -0.88
CA ARG A 104 0.45 -17.88 -0.77
C ARG A 104 -0.73 -18.31 -1.65
N ALA A 105 -1.64 -17.40 -1.96
CA ALA A 105 -2.72 -17.65 -2.90
C ALA A 105 -2.29 -17.55 -4.39
N SER A 106 -0.97 -17.47 -4.66
CA SER A 106 -0.35 -17.52 -5.99
C SER A 106 -0.75 -16.36 -6.90
N CYS A 107 -0.86 -15.14 -6.38
CA CYS A 107 -1.06 -13.95 -7.23
C CYS A 107 0.10 -13.82 -8.25
N LYS A 108 -0.18 -13.20 -9.40
CA LYS A 108 0.83 -12.93 -10.44
C LYS A 108 1.76 -11.80 -10.02
N SER A 109 1.18 -10.68 -9.61
CA SER A 109 1.92 -9.54 -9.09
C SER A 109 1.21 -8.92 -7.89
N LEU A 110 1.97 -8.23 -7.04
CA LEU A 110 1.44 -7.55 -5.88
C LEU A 110 1.96 -6.12 -5.80
N THR A 111 1.04 -5.16 -5.86
CA THR A 111 1.28 -3.74 -5.60
C THR A 111 0.74 -3.40 -4.21
N VAL A 112 1.53 -2.69 -3.42
CA VAL A 112 1.14 -2.19 -2.09
C VAL A 112 1.03 -0.67 -2.14
N VAL A 113 -0.15 -0.13 -1.87
CA VAL A 113 -0.39 1.32 -1.76
C VAL A 113 -0.35 1.69 -0.29
N LEU A 114 0.67 2.46 0.07
CA LEU A 114 0.90 3.04 1.39
C LEU A 114 0.79 4.56 1.27
N PRO A 115 -0.37 5.17 1.55
CA PRO A 115 -0.53 6.63 1.46
C PRO A 115 0.53 7.38 2.26
N ILE A 116 0.96 6.81 3.39
CA ILE A 116 2.10 7.29 4.17
C ILE A 116 3.05 6.13 4.37
N TYR A 117 4.33 6.32 3.99
CA TYR A 117 5.36 5.30 4.20
C TYR A 117 5.71 5.20 5.70
N PRO A 118 5.62 4.02 6.32
CA PRO A 118 5.89 3.88 7.75
C PRO A 118 7.37 4.07 8.06
N TYR A 119 7.66 4.63 9.23
CA TYR A 119 9.02 4.91 9.72
C TYR A 119 9.86 5.84 8.81
N GLN A 120 9.26 6.55 7.87
CA GLN A 120 9.98 7.36 6.87
C GLN A 120 10.85 8.48 7.48
N ARG A 121 10.58 8.93 8.70
CA ARG A 121 11.37 9.95 9.39
C ARG A 121 12.74 9.47 9.87
N GLN A 122 12.98 8.15 9.84
CA GLN A 122 14.26 7.53 10.20
C GLN A 122 14.93 6.94 8.94
N ASP A 123 15.25 7.80 7.99
CA ASP A 123 15.86 7.50 6.68
C ASP A 123 17.39 7.52 6.69
N ARG A 124 18.01 8.02 7.78
CA ARG A 124 19.45 8.09 7.99
C ARG A 124 19.80 7.84 9.45
N LYS A 125 21.08 7.58 9.74
CA LYS A 125 21.60 7.52 11.11
C LYS A 125 21.84 8.93 11.63
N PRO A 126 21.13 9.39 12.66
CA PRO A 126 21.41 10.69 13.29
C PRO A 126 22.73 10.65 14.11
N CYS A 127 23.10 9.47 14.62
CA CYS A 127 24.34 9.24 15.35
C CYS A 127 24.82 7.79 15.14
N SER A 128 26.03 7.47 15.63
CA SER A 128 26.55 6.11 15.57
C SER A 128 25.62 5.13 16.30
N ARG A 129 25.50 3.90 15.79
CA ARG A 129 24.68 2.81 16.35
C ARG A 129 23.15 3.07 16.31
N SER A 130 22.69 4.08 15.56
CA SER A 130 21.27 4.31 15.31
C SER A 130 20.74 3.42 14.19
N PRO A 131 19.47 3.02 14.22
CA PRO A 131 18.84 2.28 13.12
C PRO A 131 18.51 3.20 11.94
N ILE A 132 18.25 2.60 10.79
CA ILE A 132 17.58 3.23 9.64
C ILE A 132 16.27 2.47 9.42
N SER A 133 15.23 2.84 10.18
CA SER A 133 13.98 2.07 10.20
C SER A 133 13.22 2.14 8.88
N ALA A 134 13.37 3.23 8.11
CA ALA A 134 12.83 3.31 6.76
C ALA A 134 13.40 2.21 5.85
N SER A 135 14.72 1.95 5.93
CA SER A 135 15.36 0.87 5.18
C SER A 135 14.93 -0.52 5.67
N MET A 136 14.66 -0.68 6.97
CA MET A 136 14.14 -1.94 7.51
C MET A 136 12.79 -2.28 6.87
N VAL A 137 11.86 -1.32 6.79
CA VAL A 137 10.55 -1.53 6.17
C VAL A 137 10.69 -1.93 4.69
N ALA A 138 11.56 -1.24 3.93
CA ALA A 138 11.82 -1.59 2.54
C ALA A 138 12.33 -3.04 2.40
N LYS A 139 13.25 -3.46 3.27
CA LYS A 139 13.76 -4.84 3.30
C LYS A 139 12.65 -5.86 3.58
N VAL A 140 11.76 -5.58 4.53
CA VAL A 140 10.64 -6.48 4.85
C VAL A 140 9.70 -6.64 3.65
N LEU A 141 9.32 -5.55 3.00
CA LEU A 141 8.46 -5.59 1.80
C LEU A 141 9.13 -6.37 0.66
N LYS A 142 10.43 -6.17 0.47
CA LYS A 142 11.22 -6.92 -0.51
C LYS A 142 11.27 -8.41 -0.19
N MET A 143 11.56 -8.78 1.06
CA MET A 143 11.62 -10.20 1.49
C MET A 143 10.29 -10.93 1.27
N GLN A 144 9.16 -10.20 1.33
CA GLN A 144 7.84 -10.74 1.02
C GLN A 144 7.50 -10.71 -0.49
N ASN A 145 8.47 -10.41 -1.36
CA ASN A 145 8.31 -10.38 -2.82
C ASN A 145 7.19 -9.43 -3.29
N VAL A 146 7.06 -8.26 -2.65
CA VAL A 146 6.22 -7.18 -3.17
C VAL A 146 6.84 -6.66 -4.46
N ASN A 147 6.07 -6.55 -5.53
CA ASN A 147 6.59 -6.11 -6.83
C ASN A 147 6.67 -4.58 -6.92
N ARG A 148 5.71 -3.87 -6.32
CA ARG A 148 5.62 -2.42 -6.38
C ARG A 148 5.05 -1.85 -5.10
N VAL A 149 5.60 -0.73 -4.67
CA VAL A 149 5.08 0.08 -3.57
C VAL A 149 4.73 1.45 -4.12
N ILE A 150 3.57 1.98 -3.78
CA ILE A 150 3.13 3.34 -4.14
C ILE A 150 2.95 4.12 -2.85
N CYS A 151 3.64 5.23 -2.73
CA CYS A 151 3.55 6.14 -1.59
C CYS A 151 3.29 7.57 -2.06
N PHE A 152 2.86 8.43 -1.14
CA PHE A 152 2.70 9.86 -1.40
C PHE A 152 3.63 10.65 -0.51
N ASP A 153 4.26 11.69 -1.08
CA ASP A 153 5.07 12.67 -0.38
C ASP A 153 6.05 12.05 0.63
N LEU A 154 6.96 11.24 0.14
CA LEU A 154 8.00 10.65 0.99
C LEU A 154 8.73 11.75 1.77
N HIS A 155 8.96 11.51 3.05
CA HIS A 155 9.69 12.43 3.94
C HIS A 155 11.04 12.86 3.37
N ALA A 156 11.69 11.95 2.64
CA ALA A 156 12.97 12.20 1.98
C ALA A 156 13.10 11.37 0.70
N GLY A 157 13.52 12.00 -0.39
CA GLY A 157 13.61 11.36 -1.70
C GLY A 157 14.57 10.17 -1.75
N GLN A 158 15.63 10.17 -0.93
CA GLN A 158 16.60 9.09 -0.83
C GLN A 158 16.03 7.76 -0.33
N ILE A 159 14.82 7.74 0.27
CA ILE A 159 14.13 6.50 0.66
C ILE A 159 13.92 5.59 -0.56
N GLN A 160 13.76 6.17 -1.75
CA GLN A 160 13.67 5.41 -2.99
C GLN A 160 14.90 4.52 -3.22
N GLY A 161 16.06 4.93 -2.77
CA GLY A 161 17.31 4.16 -2.85
C GLY A 161 17.37 2.92 -1.94
N PHE A 162 16.41 2.71 -1.03
CA PHE A 162 16.30 1.49 -0.23
C PHE A 162 15.62 0.35 -0.98
N PHE A 163 14.98 0.68 -2.10
CA PHE A 163 14.31 -0.27 -2.98
C PHE A 163 15.23 -0.66 -4.14
N SER A 164 14.95 -1.78 -4.74
CA SER A 164 15.72 -2.36 -5.86
C SER A 164 14.80 -2.62 -7.05
N TYR A 165 15.38 -3.03 -8.17
CA TYR A 165 14.62 -3.39 -9.38
C TYR A 165 13.60 -4.53 -9.16
N ASP A 166 13.74 -5.35 -8.12
CA ASP A 166 12.79 -6.43 -7.79
C ASP A 166 11.54 -5.90 -7.08
N THR A 167 11.67 -4.75 -6.38
CA THR A 167 10.58 -4.08 -5.68
C THR A 167 10.66 -2.59 -5.99
N LEU A 168 9.84 -2.12 -6.90
CA LEU A 168 9.83 -0.71 -7.30
C LEU A 168 9.11 0.15 -6.27
N LEU A 169 9.57 1.37 -6.06
CA LEU A 169 8.87 2.38 -5.28
C LEU A 169 8.53 3.58 -6.15
N ASP A 170 7.23 3.89 -6.22
CA ASP A 170 6.72 5.11 -6.85
C ASP A 170 6.35 6.11 -5.76
N ASN A 171 7.03 7.25 -5.75
CA ASN A 171 6.69 8.39 -4.91
C ASN A 171 5.81 9.35 -5.71
N LEU A 172 4.55 9.47 -5.34
CA LEU A 172 3.60 10.41 -5.93
C LEU A 172 3.57 11.69 -5.10
N TYR A 173 3.40 12.83 -5.79
CA TYR A 173 3.33 14.13 -5.13
C TYR A 173 1.89 14.63 -5.05
N THR A 174 1.48 15.09 -3.87
CA THR A 174 0.14 15.66 -3.66
C THR A 174 0.07 17.15 -4.01
N GLU A 175 1.21 17.80 -4.18
CA GLU A 175 1.32 19.25 -4.49
C GLU A 175 0.41 19.71 -5.62
N PRO A 176 0.34 19.07 -6.81
CA PRO A 176 -0.50 19.52 -7.90
C PRO A 176 -2.00 19.58 -7.55
N TYR A 177 -2.43 18.73 -6.60
CA TYR A 177 -3.81 18.67 -6.12
C TYR A 177 -4.12 19.81 -5.17
N PHE A 178 -3.21 20.09 -4.23
CA PHE A 178 -3.35 21.23 -3.32
C PHE A 178 -3.36 22.53 -4.09
N ILE A 179 -2.50 22.69 -5.10
CA ILE A 179 -2.50 23.88 -5.96
C ILE A 179 -3.85 24.04 -6.67
N ASN A 180 -4.35 22.94 -7.27
CA ASN A 180 -5.64 23.00 -7.96
C ASN A 180 -6.82 23.26 -7.00
N TYR A 181 -6.75 22.69 -5.79
CA TYR A 181 -7.76 22.92 -4.75
C TYR A 181 -7.80 24.40 -4.34
N ILE A 182 -6.63 24.98 -4.05
CA ILE A 182 -6.52 26.40 -3.65
C ILE A 182 -7.03 27.32 -4.74
N LYS A 183 -6.64 27.08 -6.01
CA LYS A 183 -7.13 27.88 -7.15
C LYS A 183 -8.64 27.82 -7.35
N ASN A 184 -9.32 26.82 -6.86
CA ASN A 184 -10.79 26.70 -6.94
C ASN A 184 -11.50 27.22 -5.68
N LEU A 185 -10.77 27.78 -4.71
CA LEU A 185 -11.34 28.46 -3.54
C LEU A 185 -11.51 29.99 -3.75
N GLU A 186 -10.85 30.54 -4.78
CA GLU A 186 -10.98 31.91 -5.25
C GLU A 186 -12.15 32.02 -6.21
#